data_3e4b8c6df59f3764ed189c0e67fdad8e
#
_entry.id   3e4b8c6df59f3764ed189c0e67fdad8e
#
_cell.length_a   1.000
_cell.length_b   1.000
_cell.length_c   1.000
_cell.angle_alpha   90.00
_cell.angle_beta   90.00
_cell.angle_gamma   90.00
#
_symmetry.space_group_name_H-M   'P 1'
#
loop_
_entity.id
_entity.type
_entity.pdbx_description
1 polymer ?
#
loop_
_entity_poly.entity_id
_entity_poly.type
_entity_poly.pdbx_seq_one_letter_code
_entity_poly.pdbx_strand_id
1 'polypeptide(L)'
;GAATIGKAIAVASYNAASRFTNLNGSTYDAGVGETGDISNFSSHGPLVGEATPKPAVAGPGGTVLSAFSKNSAQFENYRSYQVQKVNSEGGTYYYGMMSGTSMATPAVTGIIALWLEANPKLTYENILDIMKATGRRDNHVGKVDANNWNATWGFGKIDAYNGLKKA
;
A
#
# COMPACT_ATOMS: atom_id res chain seq x y z
N GLY A 1 -2.81 -11.37 14.14
CA GLY A 1 -3.24 -9.96 14.02
C GLY A 1 -4.48 -9.81 13.16
N ALA A 2 -4.99 -8.57 12.95
CA ALA A 2 -6.23 -8.33 12.19
C ALA A 2 -6.23 -8.93 10.77
N ALA A 3 -5.08 -8.98 10.11
CA ALA A 3 -4.92 -9.58 8.78
C ALA A 3 -5.15 -11.11 8.76
N THR A 4 -5.17 -11.78 9.92
CA THR A 4 -5.42 -13.22 10.01
C THR A 4 -6.90 -13.59 10.12
N ILE A 5 -7.81 -12.61 10.20
CA ILE A 5 -9.25 -12.84 10.22
C ILE A 5 -9.71 -13.32 8.82
N GLY A 6 -10.57 -14.36 8.76
CA GLY A 6 -10.95 -15.08 7.54
C GLY A 6 -11.23 -14.20 6.32
N LYS A 7 -12.21 -13.29 6.41
CA LYS A 7 -12.59 -12.38 5.30
C LYS A 7 -11.86 -11.04 5.30
N ALA A 8 -10.71 -10.89 5.95
CA ALA A 8 -9.88 -9.71 5.83
C ALA A 8 -8.95 -9.79 4.61
N ILE A 9 -8.83 -8.71 3.86
CA ILE A 9 -7.86 -8.55 2.78
C ILE A 9 -6.52 -8.17 3.41
N ALA A 10 -5.57 -9.11 3.43
CA ALA A 10 -4.21 -8.83 3.89
C ALA A 10 -3.41 -8.17 2.77
N VAL A 11 -2.74 -7.06 3.08
CA VAL A 11 -2.02 -6.24 2.12
C VAL A 11 -0.52 -6.32 2.39
N ALA A 12 0.26 -6.71 1.38
CA ALA A 12 1.71 -6.57 1.36
C ALA A 12 2.11 -5.13 0.97
N SER A 13 3.34 -4.74 1.26
CA SER A 13 3.85 -3.40 0.97
C SER A 13 4.94 -3.44 -0.09
N TYR A 14 4.84 -2.59 -1.12
CA TYR A 14 5.94 -2.30 -2.02
C TYR A 14 6.39 -0.84 -1.93
N ASN A 15 7.61 -0.55 -2.36
CA ASN A 15 8.22 0.77 -2.26
C ASN A 15 7.75 1.66 -3.41
N ALA A 16 6.98 2.71 -3.09
CA ALA A 16 6.60 3.75 -4.06
C ALA A 16 7.80 4.62 -4.45
N ALA A 17 8.71 4.84 -3.48
CA ALA A 17 10.00 5.47 -3.70
C ALA A 17 11.01 4.92 -2.68
N SER A 18 12.32 5.01 -2.98
CA SER A 18 13.39 4.68 -2.05
C SER A 18 14.04 5.92 -1.42
N ARG A 19 13.85 7.09 -2.03
CA ARG A 19 14.43 8.36 -1.60
C ARG A 19 13.43 9.49 -1.67
N PHE A 20 13.66 10.52 -0.86
CA PHE A 20 12.90 11.78 -0.91
C PHE A 20 13.78 12.95 -0.46
N THR A 21 13.41 14.18 -0.85
CA THR A 21 14.06 15.40 -0.39
C THR A 21 13.11 16.11 0.58
N ASN A 22 13.60 16.46 1.76
CA ASN A 22 12.81 17.14 2.78
C ASN A 22 12.73 18.67 2.54
N LEU A 23 11.97 19.36 3.40
CA LEU A 23 11.79 20.83 3.35
C LEU A 23 13.10 21.62 3.41
N ASN A 24 14.15 21.07 4.02
CA ASN A 24 15.46 21.72 4.17
C ASN A 24 16.38 21.44 2.98
N GLY A 25 15.91 20.74 1.94
CA GLY A 25 16.70 20.36 0.78
C GLY A 25 17.60 19.14 0.98
N SER A 26 17.53 18.47 2.14
CA SER A 26 18.30 17.27 2.40
C SER A 26 17.63 16.06 1.76
N THR A 27 18.41 15.25 1.04
CA THR A 27 17.91 13.99 0.46
C THR A 27 18.18 12.82 1.42
N TYR A 28 17.17 12.03 1.67
CA TYR A 28 17.19 10.85 2.54
C TYR A 28 16.97 9.58 1.73
N ASP A 29 17.73 8.55 2.08
CA ASP A 29 17.39 7.17 1.77
C ASP A 29 16.38 6.69 2.82
N ALA A 30 15.24 6.20 2.38
CA ALA A 30 14.17 5.78 3.28
C ALA A 30 14.43 4.42 3.98
N GLY A 31 15.48 3.70 3.57
CA GLY A 31 15.85 2.41 4.13
C GLY A 31 14.83 1.28 3.89
N VAL A 32 13.94 1.45 2.92
CA VAL A 32 12.82 0.51 2.64
C VAL A 32 13.14 -0.53 1.57
N GLY A 33 14.26 -0.37 0.87
CA GLY A 33 14.66 -1.17 -0.28
C GLY A 33 14.49 -0.40 -1.60
N GLU A 34 14.64 -1.10 -2.72
CA GLU A 34 14.60 -0.53 -4.07
C GLU A 34 13.17 -0.07 -4.44
N THR A 35 13.07 1.03 -5.21
CA THR A 35 11.78 1.51 -5.72
C THR A 35 11.14 0.45 -6.63
N GLY A 36 9.90 0.16 -6.38
CA GLY A 36 9.12 -0.87 -7.10
C GLY A 36 9.23 -2.26 -6.50
N ASP A 37 10.25 -2.55 -5.68
CA ASP A 37 10.40 -3.84 -5.01
C ASP A 37 9.56 -3.93 -3.73
N ILE A 38 9.43 -5.16 -3.20
CA ILE A 38 8.75 -5.40 -1.92
C ILE A 38 9.47 -4.63 -0.80
N SER A 39 8.72 -4.02 0.09
CA SER A 39 9.32 -3.34 1.24
C SER A 39 9.97 -4.36 2.19
N ASN A 40 11.16 -4.06 2.67
CA ASN A 40 11.94 -4.96 3.53
C ASN A 40 11.24 -5.33 4.87
N PHE A 41 10.22 -4.56 5.27
CA PHE A 41 9.38 -4.80 6.45
C PHE A 41 8.08 -5.56 6.12
N SER A 42 7.79 -5.83 4.83
CA SER A 42 6.53 -6.50 4.45
C SER A 42 6.54 -7.97 4.87
N SER A 43 5.50 -8.39 5.59
CA SER A 43 5.33 -9.80 5.95
C SER A 43 4.96 -10.64 4.73
N HIS A 44 5.40 -11.90 4.75
CA HIS A 44 5.16 -12.89 3.71
C HIS A 44 4.13 -13.92 4.18
N GLY A 45 3.43 -14.53 3.23
CA GLY A 45 2.57 -15.69 3.45
C GLY A 45 3.27 -17.01 3.08
N PRO A 46 2.51 -18.11 2.94
CA PRO A 46 1.09 -18.23 3.29
C PRO A 46 0.86 -18.22 4.81
N LEU A 47 -0.36 -17.91 5.23
CA LEU A 47 -0.73 -18.07 6.63
C LEU A 47 -1.04 -19.56 6.90
N VAL A 48 -0.42 -20.12 7.95
CA VAL A 48 -0.57 -21.54 8.29
C VAL A 48 -2.02 -21.83 8.68
N GLY A 49 -2.60 -22.87 8.06
CA GLY A 49 -3.98 -23.30 8.35
C GLY A 49 -5.09 -22.49 7.67
N GLU A 50 -4.75 -21.54 6.80
CA GLU A 50 -5.70 -20.73 6.06
C GLU A 50 -5.77 -21.11 4.58
N ALA A 51 -7.00 -21.28 4.07
CA ALA A 51 -7.23 -21.52 2.65
C ALA A 51 -7.23 -20.21 1.83
N THR A 52 -7.48 -19.07 2.47
CA THR A 52 -7.51 -17.75 1.81
C THR A 52 -6.08 -17.26 1.54
N PRO A 53 -5.77 -16.83 0.30
CA PRO A 53 -4.44 -16.32 -0.02
C PRO A 53 -4.13 -15.04 0.76
N LYS A 54 -3.08 -15.08 1.58
CA LYS A 54 -2.59 -13.93 2.36
C LYS A 54 -1.07 -13.82 2.25
N PRO A 55 -0.55 -12.66 1.81
CA PRO A 55 -1.30 -11.46 1.42
C PRO A 55 -2.14 -11.70 0.15
N ALA A 56 -3.24 -10.93 -0.01
CA ALA A 56 -4.05 -10.98 -1.23
C ALA A 56 -3.41 -10.14 -2.34
N VAL A 57 -2.87 -8.97 -2.01
CA VAL A 57 -2.32 -8.02 -2.97
C VAL A 57 -1.25 -7.16 -2.31
N ALA A 58 -0.35 -6.57 -3.09
CA ALA A 58 0.61 -5.58 -2.62
C ALA A 58 0.15 -4.16 -2.98
N GLY A 59 0.18 -3.26 -1.98
CA GLY A 59 -0.08 -1.84 -2.13
C GLY A 59 1.18 -0.99 -1.93
N PRO A 60 1.19 0.29 -2.36
CA PRO A 60 2.28 1.21 -2.10
C PRO A 60 2.33 1.56 -0.61
N GLY A 61 3.41 1.16 0.08
CA GLY A 61 3.56 1.38 1.51
C GLY A 61 4.96 1.84 1.92
N GLY A 62 5.96 1.72 1.05
CA GLY A 62 7.28 2.28 1.25
C GLY A 62 7.37 3.71 0.70
N THR A 63 7.69 4.67 1.57
CA THR A 63 7.87 6.10 1.23
C THR A 63 6.62 6.72 0.61
N VAL A 64 5.54 6.76 1.37
CA VAL A 64 4.24 7.29 0.95
C VAL A 64 4.08 8.72 1.45
N LEU A 65 3.75 9.63 0.53
CA LEU A 65 3.45 11.04 0.84
C LEU A 65 2.01 11.18 1.35
N SER A 66 1.84 11.84 2.50
CA SER A 66 0.51 12.14 3.04
C SER A 66 0.54 13.39 3.93
N ALA A 67 -0.66 13.88 4.28
CA ALA A 67 -0.81 15.00 5.22
C ALA A 67 -0.38 14.57 6.63
N PHE A 68 0.37 15.44 7.31
CA PHE A 68 0.76 15.26 8.70
C PHE A 68 -0.16 16.10 9.61
N SER A 69 -0.70 15.46 10.63
CA SER A 69 -1.44 16.18 11.67
C SER A 69 -0.48 16.95 12.56
N LYS A 70 -0.61 18.28 12.57
CA LYS A 70 0.18 19.16 13.45
C LYS A 70 -0.08 18.94 14.95
N ASN A 71 -1.16 18.23 15.28
CA ASN A 71 -1.55 17.94 16.66
C ASN A 71 -1.06 16.56 17.15
N SER A 72 -0.32 15.82 16.32
CA SER A 72 0.23 14.52 16.71
C SER A 72 1.68 14.65 17.18
N ALA A 73 2.08 13.81 18.14
CA ALA A 73 3.48 13.70 18.56
C ALA A 73 4.42 13.34 17.40
N GLN A 74 3.91 12.64 16.37
CA GLN A 74 4.66 12.30 15.18
C GLN A 74 5.08 13.54 14.39
N PHE A 75 4.30 14.62 14.40
CA PHE A 75 4.64 15.87 13.73
C PHE A 75 6.00 16.42 14.18
N GLU A 76 6.26 16.44 15.49
CA GLU A 76 7.53 16.91 16.04
C GLU A 76 8.67 15.90 15.83
N ASN A 77 8.40 14.60 16.02
CA ASN A 77 9.40 13.55 15.94
C ASN A 77 9.87 13.28 14.49
N TYR A 78 9.05 13.58 13.49
CA TYR A 78 9.32 13.31 12.07
C TYR A 78 9.51 14.57 11.22
N ARG A 79 10.06 15.66 11.80
CA ARG A 79 10.35 16.90 11.05
C ARG A 79 11.24 16.67 9.83
N SER A 80 12.22 15.77 9.92
CA SER A 80 13.08 15.40 8.79
C SER A 80 12.36 14.72 7.64
N TYR A 81 11.18 14.17 7.89
CA TYR A 81 10.32 13.53 6.87
C TYR A 81 9.31 14.48 6.25
N GLN A 82 9.22 15.73 6.69
CA GLN A 82 8.34 16.74 6.10
C GLN A 82 8.95 17.23 4.78
N VAL A 83 8.18 17.12 3.70
CA VAL A 83 8.66 17.42 2.33
C VAL A 83 7.99 18.65 1.73
N GLN A 84 6.81 19.02 2.22
CA GLN A 84 6.08 20.19 1.74
C GLN A 84 5.33 20.89 2.87
N LYS A 85 5.25 22.19 2.76
CA LYS A 85 4.50 23.09 3.64
C LYS A 85 3.50 23.87 2.80
N VAL A 86 2.26 23.97 3.27
CA VAL A 86 1.18 24.73 2.64
C VAL A 86 0.61 25.71 3.65
N ASN A 87 0.52 26.99 3.28
CA ASN A 87 -0.15 28.00 4.07
C ASN A 87 -1.57 28.21 3.53
N SER A 88 -2.56 28.21 4.41
CA SER A 88 -3.95 28.53 4.10
C SER A 88 -4.57 29.33 5.24
N GLU A 89 -5.84 29.77 5.10
CA GLU A 89 -6.54 30.58 6.09
C GLU A 89 -6.55 29.99 7.51
N GLY A 90 -6.53 28.65 7.64
CA GLY A 90 -6.47 27.95 8.94
C GLY A 90 -5.07 27.77 9.52
N GLY A 91 -4.01 28.28 8.87
CA GLY A 91 -2.63 28.16 9.33
C GLY A 91 -1.69 27.43 8.37
N THR A 92 -0.59 26.92 8.92
CA THR A 92 0.41 26.16 8.18
C THR A 92 0.20 24.66 8.35
N TYR A 93 0.18 23.95 7.24
CA TYR A 93 -0.02 22.52 7.14
C TYR A 93 1.18 21.85 6.46
N TYR A 94 1.42 20.59 6.76
CA TYR A 94 2.60 19.87 6.28
C TYR A 94 2.21 18.55 5.64
N TYR A 95 2.97 18.18 4.62
CA TYR A 95 2.98 16.84 4.03
C TYR A 95 4.33 16.19 4.30
N GLY A 96 4.31 14.90 4.57
CA GLY A 96 5.53 14.17 4.87
C GLY A 96 5.48 12.72 4.41
N MET A 97 6.64 12.08 4.47
CA MET A 97 6.82 10.68 4.09
C MET A 97 6.67 9.75 5.29
N MET A 98 5.94 8.67 5.08
CA MET A 98 5.89 7.54 6.02
C MET A 98 6.00 6.22 5.27
N SER A 99 6.50 5.20 5.96
CA SER A 99 6.63 3.84 5.43
C SER A 99 6.00 2.83 6.38
N GLY A 100 5.33 1.82 5.83
CA GLY A 100 4.70 0.75 6.58
C GLY A 100 3.57 0.08 5.78
N THR A 101 3.25 -1.16 6.13
CA THR A 101 2.01 -1.81 5.65
C THR A 101 0.76 -1.03 6.08
N SER A 102 0.88 -0.22 7.14
CA SER A 102 -0.14 0.75 7.57
C SER A 102 -0.42 1.86 6.54
N MET A 103 0.50 2.14 5.62
CA MET A 103 0.34 3.07 4.49
C MET A 103 -0.17 2.35 3.24
N ALA A 104 0.26 1.09 3.04
CA ALA A 104 -0.23 0.25 1.94
C ALA A 104 -1.72 -0.07 2.07
N THR A 105 -2.17 -0.40 3.28
CA THR A 105 -3.55 -0.81 3.53
C THR A 105 -4.59 0.26 3.18
N PRO A 106 -4.50 1.52 3.63
CA PRO A 106 -5.47 2.55 3.26
C PRO A 106 -5.45 2.89 1.76
N ALA A 107 -4.30 2.79 1.09
CA ALA A 107 -4.23 2.96 -0.36
C ALA A 107 -5.06 1.89 -1.09
N VAL A 108 -4.92 0.61 -0.70
CA VAL A 108 -5.74 -0.48 -1.23
C VAL A 108 -7.20 -0.33 -0.85
N THR A 109 -7.51 0.10 0.37
CA THR A 109 -8.88 0.36 0.83
C THR A 109 -9.57 1.43 -0.02
N GLY A 110 -8.86 2.53 -0.32
CA GLY A 110 -9.38 3.59 -1.19
C GLY A 110 -9.67 3.10 -2.61
N ILE A 111 -8.80 2.25 -3.17
CA ILE A 111 -9.02 1.63 -4.48
C ILE A 111 -10.27 0.73 -4.47
N ILE A 112 -10.42 -0.11 -3.44
CA ILE A 112 -11.61 -0.96 -3.29
C ILE A 112 -12.88 -0.10 -3.13
N ALA A 113 -12.81 1.02 -2.43
CA ALA A 113 -13.95 1.94 -2.29
C ALA A 113 -14.40 2.49 -3.65
N LEU A 114 -13.46 2.82 -4.56
CA LEU A 114 -13.80 3.23 -5.94
C LEU A 114 -14.46 2.09 -6.73
N TRP A 115 -14.03 0.85 -6.54
CA TRP A 115 -14.66 -0.30 -7.18
C TRP A 115 -16.09 -0.53 -6.66
N LEU A 116 -16.29 -0.36 -5.36
CA LEU A 116 -17.62 -0.46 -4.73
C LEU A 116 -18.53 0.71 -5.11
N GLU A 117 -17.99 1.91 -5.36
CA GLU A 117 -18.76 3.02 -5.90
C GLU A 117 -19.28 2.70 -7.31
N ALA A 118 -18.45 2.08 -8.16
CA ALA A 118 -18.85 1.65 -9.49
C ALA A 118 -19.84 0.48 -9.45
N ASN A 119 -19.67 -0.46 -8.53
CA ASN A 119 -20.57 -1.60 -8.35
C ASN A 119 -20.77 -1.92 -6.85
N PRO A 120 -21.80 -1.37 -6.20
CA PRO A 120 -22.09 -1.60 -4.78
C PRO A 120 -22.46 -3.04 -4.42
N LYS A 121 -22.64 -3.93 -5.41
CA LYS A 121 -22.98 -5.35 -5.17
C LYS A 121 -21.76 -6.25 -5.09
N LEU A 122 -20.54 -5.74 -5.22
CA LEU A 122 -19.33 -6.52 -5.09
C LEU A 122 -19.23 -7.17 -3.71
N THR A 123 -19.03 -8.47 -3.71
CA THR A 123 -18.75 -9.25 -2.49
C THR A 123 -17.23 -9.29 -2.23
N TYR A 124 -16.83 -9.80 -1.06
CA TYR A 124 -15.44 -10.07 -0.75
C TYR A 124 -14.77 -10.96 -1.81
N GLU A 125 -15.46 -12.01 -2.23
CA GLU A 125 -14.99 -12.96 -3.24
C GLU A 125 -14.80 -12.27 -4.60
N ASN A 126 -15.75 -11.41 -5.02
CA ASN A 126 -15.61 -10.63 -6.25
C ASN A 126 -14.38 -9.69 -6.21
N ILE A 127 -14.11 -9.06 -5.07
CA ILE A 127 -12.94 -8.20 -4.91
C ILE A 127 -11.64 -9.01 -5.06
N LEU A 128 -11.56 -10.22 -4.47
CA LEU A 128 -10.41 -11.10 -4.65
C LEU A 128 -10.26 -11.55 -6.11
N ASP A 129 -11.36 -11.86 -6.80
CA ASP A 129 -11.33 -12.24 -8.22
C ASP A 129 -10.86 -11.08 -9.12
N ILE A 130 -11.27 -9.85 -8.82
CA ILE A 130 -10.75 -8.65 -9.49
C ILE A 130 -9.24 -8.53 -9.27
N MET A 131 -8.75 -8.63 -8.03
CA MET A 131 -7.33 -8.58 -7.71
C MET A 131 -6.54 -9.67 -8.45
N LYS A 132 -7.06 -10.91 -8.46
CA LYS A 132 -6.47 -12.04 -9.17
C LYS A 132 -6.37 -11.81 -10.67
N ALA A 133 -7.42 -11.21 -11.27
CA ALA A 133 -7.49 -10.97 -12.71
C ALA A 133 -6.66 -9.76 -13.16
N THR A 134 -6.49 -8.76 -12.30
CA THR A 134 -5.92 -7.46 -12.68
C THR A 134 -4.62 -7.11 -11.98
N GLY A 135 -4.20 -7.88 -10.98
CA GLY A 135 -2.97 -7.65 -10.23
C GLY A 135 -1.77 -7.51 -11.17
N ARG A 136 -1.10 -6.34 -11.10
CA ARG A 136 0.01 -6.01 -11.98
C ARG A 136 1.26 -6.80 -11.60
N ARG A 137 1.90 -7.40 -12.59
CA ARG A 137 3.11 -8.19 -12.45
C ARG A 137 4.20 -7.57 -13.30
N ASP A 138 5.16 -6.96 -12.64
CA ASP A 138 6.39 -6.46 -13.25
C ASP A 138 7.58 -7.37 -12.87
N ASN A 139 8.78 -6.95 -13.23
CA ASN A 139 10.00 -7.74 -13.00
C ASN A 139 10.28 -8.04 -11.51
N HIS A 140 9.75 -7.23 -10.58
CA HIS A 140 9.92 -7.43 -9.13
C HIS A 140 8.98 -8.52 -8.57
N VAL A 141 7.78 -8.66 -9.15
CA VAL A 141 6.78 -9.61 -8.64
C VAL A 141 7.22 -11.06 -8.83
N GLY A 142 7.95 -11.35 -9.89
CA GLY A 142 8.50 -12.68 -10.15
C GLY A 142 7.44 -13.72 -10.51
N LYS A 143 7.76 -14.99 -10.22
CA LYS A 143 6.91 -16.15 -10.54
C LYS A 143 5.71 -16.25 -9.59
N VAL A 144 4.58 -16.65 -10.13
CA VAL A 144 3.35 -16.97 -9.39
C VAL A 144 3.01 -18.46 -9.58
N ASP A 145 2.19 -19.00 -8.69
CA ASP A 145 1.67 -20.37 -8.79
C ASP A 145 0.56 -20.49 -9.84
N ALA A 146 -0.04 -21.68 -9.96
CA ALA A 146 -1.16 -21.97 -10.87
C ALA A 146 -2.42 -21.12 -10.58
N ASN A 147 -2.54 -20.58 -9.37
CA ASN A 147 -3.63 -19.70 -8.96
C ASN A 147 -3.32 -18.21 -9.20
N ASN A 148 -2.19 -17.90 -9.85
CA ASN A 148 -1.70 -16.54 -10.07
C ASN A 148 -1.29 -15.80 -8.78
N TRP A 149 -0.89 -16.53 -7.74
CA TRP A 149 -0.52 -16.00 -6.44
C TRP A 149 0.94 -16.34 -6.07
N ASN A 150 1.55 -15.51 -5.26
CA ASN A 150 2.79 -15.85 -4.57
C ASN A 150 2.81 -15.28 -3.13
N ALA A 151 3.61 -15.91 -2.27
CA ALA A 151 3.63 -15.61 -0.83
C ALA A 151 4.09 -14.20 -0.47
N THR A 152 4.83 -13.53 -1.34
CA THR A 152 5.39 -12.20 -1.11
C THR A 152 4.44 -11.10 -1.58
N TRP A 153 3.86 -11.28 -2.77
CA TRP A 153 3.13 -10.24 -3.51
C TRP A 153 1.62 -10.46 -3.57
N GLY A 154 1.14 -11.60 -3.10
CA GLY A 154 -0.23 -12.02 -3.33
C GLY A 154 -0.51 -12.22 -4.82
N PHE A 155 -1.59 -11.65 -5.32
CA PHE A 155 -1.92 -11.64 -6.75
C PHE A 155 -1.12 -10.62 -7.57
N GLY A 156 -0.20 -9.86 -6.94
CA GLY A 156 0.61 -8.82 -7.54
C GLY A 156 0.36 -7.45 -6.95
N LYS A 157 0.85 -6.40 -7.61
CA LYS A 157 0.59 -5.00 -7.23
C LYS A 157 -0.84 -4.62 -7.60
N ILE A 158 -1.54 -3.92 -6.68
CA ILE A 158 -2.91 -3.45 -6.93
C ILE A 158 -2.98 -2.59 -8.20
N ASP A 159 -3.96 -2.83 -9.06
CA ASP A 159 -4.23 -2.03 -10.25
C ASP A 159 -5.62 -1.38 -10.15
N ALA A 160 -5.64 -0.11 -9.79
CA ALA A 160 -6.88 0.64 -9.57
C ALA A 160 -7.72 0.75 -10.84
N TYR A 161 -7.08 1.04 -11.97
CA TYR A 161 -7.76 1.31 -13.23
C TYR A 161 -8.32 0.05 -13.88
N ASN A 162 -7.49 -0.99 -14.02
CA ASN A 162 -7.98 -2.25 -14.59
C ASN A 162 -8.96 -2.96 -13.66
N GLY A 163 -8.78 -2.81 -12.34
CA GLY A 163 -9.75 -3.28 -11.36
C GLY A 163 -11.11 -2.56 -11.50
N LEU A 164 -11.11 -1.24 -11.69
CA LEU A 164 -12.34 -0.47 -11.89
C LEU A 164 -13.09 -0.88 -13.16
N LYS A 165 -12.36 -1.20 -14.25
CA LYS A 165 -13.00 -1.71 -15.49
C LYS A 165 -13.59 -3.11 -15.32
N LYS A 166 -13.12 -3.86 -14.34
CA LYS A 166 -13.55 -5.23 -14.06
C LYS A 166 -14.69 -5.28 -13.04
N ALA A 167 -14.82 -4.23 -12.21
CA ALA A 167 -15.85 -4.08 -11.20
C ALA A 167 -17.24 -3.86 -11.81
#